data_ef8fce60c18edd430817c450ee514b2f
#
_entry.id   ef8fce60c18edd430817c450ee514b2f
#
_cell.length_a   1.000
_cell.length_b   1.000
_cell.length_c   1.000
_cell.angle_alpha   90.00
_cell.angle_beta   90.00
_cell.angle_gamma   90.00
#
_symmetry.space_group_name_H-M   'P 1'
#
loop_
_entity.id
_entity.type
_entity.pdbx_description
1 polymer ?
#
loop_
_entity_poly.entity_id
_entity_poly.type
_entity_poly.pdbx_seq_one_letter_code
_entity_poly.pdbx_strand_id
1 'polypeptide(L)'
;MAKETYATIYFDKDMTTEKSFGFDSFNENLLGNTMSISIRYGEDERSDIPDFSEFKNLAFSKIDILDRENNKIPYFGSYTRIDDININYYGPDNVYSVNMSLV
;
A
#
# COMPACT_ATOMS: atom_id res chain seq x y z
N MET A 1 -2.33 5.81 -15.23
CA MET A 1 -1.45 6.93 -14.81
C MET A 1 -0.52 6.44 -13.71
N ALA A 2 0.77 6.77 -13.78
CA ALA A 2 1.73 6.36 -12.76
C ALA A 2 1.49 7.13 -11.46
N LYS A 3 1.58 6.43 -10.34
CA LYS A 3 1.51 7.06 -9.02
C LYS A 3 2.83 7.76 -8.70
N GLU A 4 2.78 8.76 -7.83
CA GLU A 4 3.97 9.52 -7.44
C GLU A 4 4.73 8.88 -6.28
N THR A 5 4.05 8.04 -5.50
CA THR A 5 4.65 7.33 -4.38
C THR A 5 4.46 5.83 -4.54
N TYR A 6 5.41 5.08 -4.02
CA TYR A 6 5.43 3.62 -4.14
C TYR A 6 5.81 2.98 -2.82
N ALA A 7 5.16 1.87 -2.51
CA ALA A 7 5.56 1.03 -1.40
C ALA A 7 6.18 -0.25 -1.93
N THR A 8 7.28 -0.67 -1.36
CA THR A 8 7.91 -1.96 -1.63
C THR A 8 7.92 -2.78 -0.36
N ILE A 9 7.31 -3.95 -0.41
CA ILE A 9 7.18 -4.85 0.73
C ILE A 9 8.07 -6.06 0.51
N TYR A 10 8.91 -6.35 1.49
CA TYR A 10 9.87 -7.47 1.47
C TYR A 10 9.36 -8.57 2.39
N PHE A 11 9.13 -9.75 1.84
CA PHE A 11 8.45 -10.83 2.54
C PHE A 11 9.38 -11.81 3.28
N ASP A 12 10.64 -11.86 2.89
CA ASP A 12 11.60 -12.76 3.53
C ASP A 12 12.75 -11.99 4.19
N LYS A 13 13.48 -12.69 5.08
CA LYS A 13 14.58 -12.06 5.81
C LYS A 13 15.73 -11.62 4.90
N ASP A 14 15.90 -12.30 3.79
CA ASP A 14 16.97 -12.00 2.83
C ASP A 14 16.56 -10.89 1.85
N MET A 15 15.30 -10.44 1.94
CA MET A 15 14.72 -9.40 1.06
C MET A 15 14.81 -9.78 -0.43
N THR A 16 14.74 -11.08 -0.72
CA THR A 16 14.80 -11.58 -2.10
C THR A 16 13.43 -11.60 -2.76
N THR A 17 12.35 -11.71 -1.97
CA THR A 17 10.98 -11.65 -2.45
C THR A 17 10.38 -10.31 -2.11
N GLU A 18 10.00 -9.55 -3.12
CA GLU A 18 9.41 -8.23 -2.92
C GLU A 18 8.18 -8.03 -3.78
N LYS A 19 7.27 -7.17 -3.32
CA LYS A 19 6.15 -6.70 -4.10
C LYS A 19 6.05 -5.19 -3.96
N SER A 20 5.86 -4.49 -5.08
CA SER A 20 5.77 -3.05 -5.14
C SER A 20 4.43 -2.62 -5.70
N PHE A 21 3.89 -1.53 -5.20
CA PHE A 21 2.68 -0.93 -5.74
C PHE A 21 2.71 0.59 -5.55
N GLY A 22 2.05 1.30 -6.46
CA GLY A 22 1.87 2.74 -6.33
C GLY A 22 0.70 3.06 -5.41
N PHE A 23 0.76 4.17 -4.69
CA PHE A 23 -0.32 4.61 -3.82
C PHE A 23 -0.44 6.14 -3.84
N ASP A 24 -1.50 6.67 -3.25
CA ASP A 24 -1.77 8.11 -3.22
C ASP A 24 -1.39 8.76 -1.90
N SER A 25 -1.67 8.11 -0.77
CA SER A 25 -1.36 8.65 0.54
C SER A 25 -1.24 7.56 1.59
N PHE A 26 -0.56 7.89 2.69
CA PHE A 26 -0.53 7.03 3.86
C PHE A 26 -0.66 7.86 5.13
N ASN A 27 -1.21 7.24 6.18
CA ASN A 27 -1.34 7.84 7.49
C ASN A 27 -0.90 6.86 8.56
N GLU A 28 -0.19 7.35 9.58
CA GLU A 28 0.19 6.54 10.71
C GLU A 28 -0.63 6.90 11.94
N ASN A 29 -1.11 5.88 12.66
CA ASN A 29 -1.64 6.04 14.00
C ASN A 29 -0.61 5.48 14.98
N LEU A 30 0.21 6.37 15.56
CA LEU A 30 1.33 5.96 16.40
C LEU A 30 0.88 5.35 17.72
N LEU A 31 -0.27 5.75 18.25
CA LEU A 31 -0.81 5.17 19.47
C LEU A 31 -1.18 3.70 19.30
N GLY A 32 -1.74 3.37 18.14
CA GLY A 32 -2.11 1.99 17.83
C GLY A 32 -1.05 1.23 17.06
N ASN A 33 0.04 1.88 16.68
CA ASN A 33 1.09 1.34 15.80
C ASN A 33 0.50 0.73 14.53
N THR A 34 -0.33 1.50 13.84
CA THR A 34 -0.94 1.11 12.58
C THR A 34 -0.63 2.13 11.49
N MET A 35 -0.59 1.66 10.25
CA MET A 35 -0.45 2.52 9.08
C MET A 35 -1.59 2.22 8.12
N SER A 36 -2.22 3.27 7.59
CA SER A 36 -3.22 3.14 6.53
C SER A 36 -2.66 3.67 5.23
N ILE A 37 -2.79 2.87 4.17
CA ILE A 37 -2.37 3.27 2.82
C ILE A 37 -3.62 3.37 1.96
N SER A 38 -3.78 4.50 1.27
CA SER A 38 -4.92 4.76 0.39
C SER A 38 -4.48 4.85 -1.06
N ILE A 39 -5.19 4.14 -1.93
CA ILE A 39 -4.90 4.11 -3.35
C ILE A 39 -6.21 4.38 -4.10
N ARG A 40 -6.17 5.27 -5.09
CA ARG A 40 -7.34 5.59 -5.92
C ARG A 40 -7.06 5.22 -7.37
N TYR A 41 -8.02 4.54 -7.97
CA TYR A 41 -8.00 4.19 -9.39
C TYR A 41 -9.26 4.72 -10.06
N GLY A 42 -9.11 5.42 -11.18
CA GLY A 42 -10.26 5.79 -11.99
C GLY A 42 -10.91 4.57 -12.63
N GLU A 43 -12.14 4.71 -13.11
CA GLU A 43 -12.84 3.61 -13.77
C GLU A 43 -12.07 3.09 -15.00
N ASP A 44 -11.42 3.99 -15.71
CA ASP A 44 -10.59 3.65 -16.88
C ASP A 44 -9.27 2.95 -16.48
N GLU A 45 -8.90 2.99 -15.19
CA GLU A 45 -7.71 2.33 -14.66
C GLU A 45 -8.02 0.98 -14.01
N ARG A 46 -9.24 0.47 -14.17
CA ARG A 46 -9.67 -0.77 -13.51
C ARG A 46 -8.73 -1.95 -13.79
N SER A 47 -8.23 -2.07 -15.00
CA SER A 47 -7.31 -3.15 -15.37
C SER A 47 -5.93 -3.01 -14.74
N ASP A 48 -5.59 -1.82 -14.23
CA ASP A 48 -4.31 -1.55 -13.60
C ASP A 48 -4.30 -1.89 -12.11
N ILE A 49 -5.46 -2.23 -11.54
CA ILE A 49 -5.57 -2.57 -10.12
C ILE A 49 -4.89 -3.92 -9.88
N PRO A 50 -3.84 -3.98 -9.04
CA PRO A 50 -3.20 -5.25 -8.70
C PRO A 50 -4.15 -6.21 -7.97
N ASP A 51 -3.82 -7.50 -7.98
CA ASP A 51 -4.56 -8.48 -7.18
C ASP A 51 -4.12 -8.37 -5.72
N PHE A 52 -4.77 -7.48 -4.97
CA PHE A 52 -4.45 -7.25 -3.57
C PHE A 52 -4.84 -8.41 -2.65
N SER A 53 -5.57 -9.41 -3.14
CA SER A 53 -5.89 -10.58 -2.31
C SER A 53 -4.63 -11.33 -1.89
N GLU A 54 -3.56 -11.23 -2.69
CA GLU A 54 -2.28 -11.83 -2.36
C GLU A 54 -1.60 -11.20 -1.14
N PHE A 55 -1.97 -9.97 -0.79
CA PHE A 55 -1.35 -9.23 0.30
C PHE A 55 -2.06 -9.43 1.63
N LYS A 56 -3.33 -9.80 1.61
CA LYS A 56 -4.13 -9.86 2.84
C LYS A 56 -3.58 -10.91 3.81
N ASN A 57 -3.40 -10.50 5.06
CA ASN A 57 -2.87 -11.33 6.16
C ASN A 57 -1.43 -11.81 5.94
N LEU A 58 -0.70 -11.19 5.01
CA LEU A 58 0.70 -11.52 4.80
C LEU A 58 1.59 -10.85 5.82
N ALA A 59 2.51 -11.64 6.38
CA ALA A 59 3.61 -11.11 7.19
C ALA A 59 4.74 -10.65 6.25
N PHE A 60 5.46 -9.61 6.65
CA PHE A 60 6.60 -9.11 5.89
C PHE A 60 7.73 -8.70 6.84
N SER A 61 8.94 -8.64 6.30
CA SER A 61 10.13 -8.28 7.08
C SER A 61 10.36 -6.77 7.11
N LYS A 62 9.99 -6.07 6.03
CA LYS A 62 10.29 -4.67 5.87
C LYS A 62 9.36 -4.04 4.84
N ILE A 63 9.06 -2.76 5.02
CA ILE A 63 8.40 -1.96 4.00
C ILE A 63 9.22 -0.69 3.75
N ASP A 64 9.45 -0.36 2.50
CA ASP A 64 10.04 0.91 2.08
C ASP A 64 8.98 1.73 1.37
N ILE A 65 8.90 3.01 1.71
CA ILE A 65 8.04 3.97 1.06
C ILE A 65 8.95 4.92 0.28
N LEU A 66 8.69 5.04 -1.02
CA LEU A 66 9.56 5.76 -1.94
C LEU A 66 8.76 6.82 -2.69
N ASP A 67 9.40 7.97 -2.98
CA ASP A 67 8.82 8.96 -3.86
C ASP A 67 9.16 8.62 -5.33
N ARG A 68 8.68 9.46 -6.27
CA ARG A 68 8.89 9.21 -7.71
C ARG A 68 10.37 9.24 -8.12
N GLU A 69 11.25 9.79 -7.28
CA GLU A 69 12.69 9.87 -7.54
C GLU A 69 13.46 8.77 -6.81
N ASN A 70 12.74 7.79 -6.23
CA ASN A 70 13.28 6.67 -5.45
C ASN A 70 13.95 7.10 -4.14
N ASN A 71 13.59 8.26 -3.61
CA ASN A 71 14.03 8.67 -2.28
C ASN A 71 13.08 8.09 -1.24
N LYS A 72 13.64 7.59 -0.14
CA LYS A 72 12.84 7.02 0.94
C LYS A 72 12.07 8.10 1.69
N ILE A 73 10.77 7.87 1.86
CA ILE A 73 9.91 8.71 2.68
C ILE A 73 9.88 8.09 4.08
N PRO A 74 10.32 8.80 5.13
CA PRO A 74 10.38 8.22 6.47
C PRO A 74 9.00 8.00 7.07
N TYR A 75 8.91 6.99 7.92
CA TYR A 75 7.74 6.73 8.76
C TYR A 75 8.22 6.31 10.15
N PHE A 76 7.34 6.42 11.15
CA PHE A 76 7.74 6.31 12.55
C PHE A 76 7.44 4.95 13.18
N GLY A 77 6.36 4.28 12.76
CA GLY A 77 5.96 3.01 13.33
C GLY A 77 6.76 1.83 12.81
N SER A 78 6.55 0.66 13.40
CA SER A 78 7.11 -0.59 12.92
C SER A 78 5.97 -1.52 12.55
N TYR A 79 5.97 -2.02 11.33
CA TYR A 79 4.88 -2.82 10.77
C TYR A 79 5.43 -4.14 10.25
N THR A 80 4.72 -5.22 10.50
CA THR A 80 5.17 -6.57 10.13
C THR A 80 4.10 -7.39 9.41
N ARG A 81 2.86 -6.87 9.32
CA ARG A 81 1.77 -7.61 8.70
C ARG A 81 0.76 -6.67 8.07
N ILE A 82 0.19 -7.11 6.95
CA ILE A 82 -0.96 -6.45 6.35
C ILE A 82 -2.21 -7.08 6.96
N ASP A 83 -2.93 -6.29 7.76
CA ASP A 83 -4.07 -6.77 8.53
C ASP A 83 -5.35 -6.83 7.69
N ASP A 84 -5.61 -5.81 6.90
CA ASP A 84 -6.83 -5.72 6.12
C ASP A 84 -6.62 -4.94 4.83
N ILE A 85 -7.40 -5.30 3.80
CA ILE A 85 -7.44 -4.60 2.53
C ILE A 85 -8.90 -4.50 2.11
N ASN A 86 -9.38 -3.27 1.89
CA ASN A 86 -10.75 -3.01 1.42
C ASN A 86 -10.71 -2.30 0.09
N ILE A 87 -11.53 -2.77 -0.84
CA ILE A 87 -11.68 -2.15 -2.16
C ILE A 87 -13.14 -1.72 -2.29
N ASN A 88 -13.36 -0.43 -2.49
CA ASN A 88 -14.70 0.15 -2.62
C ASN A 88 -14.81 0.91 -3.94
N TYR A 89 -15.97 0.83 -4.56
CA TYR A 89 -16.29 1.59 -5.77
C TYR A 89 -17.27 2.70 -5.46
N TYR A 90 -16.92 3.93 -5.83
CA TYR A 90 -17.81 5.09 -5.71
C TYR A 90 -18.37 5.43 -7.08
N GLY A 91 -19.61 5.00 -7.32
CA GLY A 91 -20.31 5.24 -8.59
C GLY A 91 -20.41 6.71 -9.02
N PRO A 92 -20.77 7.63 -8.10
CA PRO A 92 -20.87 9.06 -8.46
C PRO A 92 -19.58 9.67 -8.99
N ASP A 93 -18.44 9.21 -8.50
CA ASP A 93 -17.12 9.71 -8.89
C ASP A 93 -16.39 8.79 -9.87
N ASN A 94 -16.95 7.62 -10.15
CA ASN A 94 -16.34 6.59 -10.99
C ASN A 94 -14.90 6.24 -10.54
N VAL A 95 -14.73 6.03 -9.24
CA VAL A 95 -13.42 5.81 -8.63
C VAL A 95 -13.44 4.54 -7.77
N TYR A 96 -12.39 3.73 -7.91
CA TYR A 96 -12.11 2.62 -7.00
C TYR A 96 -11.16 3.13 -5.91
N SER A 97 -11.52 2.87 -4.65
CA SER A 97 -10.70 3.24 -3.50
C SER A 97 -10.20 1.96 -2.82
N VAL A 98 -8.90 1.84 -2.69
CA VAL A 98 -8.26 0.72 -2.00
C VAL A 98 -7.68 1.24 -0.70
N ASN A 99 -8.05 0.63 0.42
CA ASN A 99 -7.54 0.99 1.74
C ASN A 99 -6.86 -0.23 2.35
N MET A 100 -5.61 -0.07 2.72
CA MET A 100 -4.77 -1.13 3.27
C MET A 100 -4.34 -0.74 4.69
N SER A 101 -4.47 -1.66 5.63
CA SER A 101 -4.04 -1.45 7.02
C SER A 101 -2.87 -2.35 7.35
N LEU A 102 -1.79 -1.74 7.85
CA LEU A 102 -0.59 -2.44 8.30
C LEU A 102 -0.49 -2.35 9.83
N VAL A 103 -0.09 -3.43 10.44
CA VAL A 103 0.08 -3.50 11.90
C VAL A 103 1.45 -4.04 12.29
#